data_985c5b75fd96f9c61687406b878b65be
#
_entry.id   985c5b75fd96f9c61687406b878b65be
#
_cell.length_a   1.000
_cell.length_b   1.000
_cell.length_c   1.000
_cell.angle_alpha   90.00
_cell.angle_beta   90.00
_cell.angle_gamma   90.00
#
_symmetry.space_group_name_H-M   'P 1'
#
loop_
_entity.id
_entity.type
_entity.pdbx_description
1 polymer ?
#
loop_
_entity_poly.entity_id
_entity_poly.type
_entity_poly.pdbx_seq_one_letter_code
_entity_poly.pdbx_strand_id
1 'polypeptide(L)'
;MAMVIMNDIAQTRNELIKIFTVTVIAMIIPFMQMSKLIDLRMHHLPDDATAEEMLTYAGSFGICSVFLMVVLVGATFIFRSFRTRATRIAFLMLPASNAEKYMARMGYVTLGIMLTAAMAIVVADIAQYLINLIVYPGFRQSFIVMAASSDFQPAITINTDHYTLKSEGWVFWLGFVWAHSCCLLGGAIFRKPAQPIMCIFFVVLLGIVAYMMGTADHSYYISLRCINTVFPTLFVSLAIFNHIMAYRIFCRLQVDCNRMTNL
;
A
#
# COMPACT_ATOMS: atom_id res chain seq x y z
N MET A 1 26.30 -6.21 3.39
CA MET A 1 24.90 -6.07 2.93
C MET A 1 24.22 -7.42 2.73
N ALA A 2 24.75 -8.35 1.94
CA ALA A 2 24.12 -9.68 1.72
C ALA A 2 23.81 -10.46 3.00
N MET A 3 24.74 -10.52 3.97
CA MET A 3 24.55 -11.21 5.26
C MET A 3 23.40 -10.62 6.09
N VAL A 4 23.21 -9.30 6.05
CA VAL A 4 22.10 -8.61 6.73
C VAL A 4 20.77 -9.03 6.10
N ILE A 5 20.70 -9.04 4.77
CA ILE A 5 19.49 -9.44 4.03
C ILE A 5 19.14 -10.91 4.29
N MET A 6 20.12 -11.82 4.26
CA MET A 6 19.89 -13.26 4.55
C MET A 6 19.35 -13.48 5.97
N ASN A 7 19.91 -12.78 6.96
CA ASN A 7 19.41 -12.85 8.34
C ASN A 7 17.96 -12.32 8.45
N ASP A 8 17.66 -11.22 7.76
CA ASP A 8 16.30 -10.65 7.73
C ASP A 8 15.30 -11.59 7.06
N ILE A 9 15.67 -12.22 5.94
CA ILE A 9 14.83 -13.21 5.26
C ILE A 9 14.50 -14.36 6.21
N ALA A 10 15.50 -14.91 6.91
CA ALA A 10 15.28 -16.01 7.84
C ALA A 10 14.34 -15.64 9.00
N GLN A 11 14.45 -14.41 9.52
CA GLN A 11 13.62 -13.93 10.63
C GLN A 11 12.19 -13.52 10.22
N THR A 12 11.99 -13.08 9.00
CA THR A 12 10.70 -12.52 8.54
C THR A 12 9.92 -13.44 7.60
N ARG A 13 10.49 -14.59 7.21
CA ARG A 13 9.86 -15.56 6.31
C ARG A 13 8.41 -15.87 6.70
N ASN A 14 8.16 -16.19 7.96
CA ASN A 14 6.83 -16.53 8.44
C ASN A 14 5.82 -15.36 8.32
N GLU A 15 6.32 -14.13 8.45
CA GLU A 15 5.48 -12.94 8.29
C GLU A 15 5.14 -12.68 6.81
N LEU A 16 6.09 -12.90 5.90
CA LEU A 16 5.83 -12.82 4.46
C LEU A 16 4.80 -13.88 4.02
N ILE A 17 4.88 -15.11 4.54
CA ILE A 17 3.89 -16.17 4.27
C ILE A 17 2.50 -15.74 4.76
N LYS A 18 2.39 -15.14 5.95
CA LYS A 18 1.11 -14.63 6.46
C LYS A 18 0.56 -13.50 5.58
N ILE A 19 1.41 -12.54 5.20
CA ILE A 19 1.03 -11.44 4.30
C ILE A 19 0.54 -12.02 2.98
N PHE A 20 1.28 -12.96 2.39
CA PHE A 20 0.91 -13.64 1.16
C PHE A 20 -0.48 -14.28 1.28
N THR A 21 -0.68 -15.14 2.30
CA THR A 21 -1.96 -15.85 2.49
C THR A 21 -3.13 -14.90 2.71
N VAL A 22 -2.95 -13.89 3.56
CA VAL A 22 -4.01 -12.89 3.83
C VAL A 22 -4.33 -12.10 2.56
N THR A 23 -3.32 -11.72 1.78
CA THR A 23 -3.52 -10.98 0.52
C THR A 23 -4.26 -11.84 -0.51
N VAL A 24 -3.91 -13.12 -0.66
CA VAL A 24 -4.62 -14.06 -1.56
C VAL A 24 -6.09 -14.13 -1.17
N ILE A 25 -6.40 -14.36 0.09
CA ILE A 25 -7.80 -14.45 0.57
C ILE A 25 -8.52 -13.12 0.36
N ALA A 26 -7.89 -12.00 0.71
CA ALA A 26 -8.47 -10.66 0.56
C ALA A 26 -8.75 -10.30 -0.91
N MET A 27 -8.04 -10.89 -1.87
CA MET A 27 -8.26 -10.67 -3.30
C MET A 27 -9.27 -11.63 -3.91
N ILE A 28 -9.32 -12.89 -3.47
CA ILE A 28 -10.27 -13.88 -4.02
C ILE A 28 -11.71 -13.42 -3.80
N ILE A 29 -12.05 -12.89 -2.62
CA ILE A 29 -13.43 -12.49 -2.29
C ILE A 29 -13.95 -11.41 -3.26
N PRO A 30 -13.28 -10.24 -3.41
CA PRO A 30 -13.73 -9.22 -4.36
C PRO A 30 -13.68 -9.70 -5.81
N PHE A 31 -12.70 -10.52 -6.20
CA PHE A 31 -12.66 -11.08 -7.55
C PHE A 31 -13.88 -11.97 -7.85
N MET A 32 -14.28 -12.82 -6.90
CA MET A 32 -15.48 -13.64 -7.05
C MET A 32 -16.77 -12.80 -7.11
N GLN A 33 -16.86 -11.74 -6.32
CA GLN A 33 -18.00 -10.82 -6.37
C GLN A 33 -18.08 -10.09 -7.72
N MET A 34 -16.96 -9.63 -8.24
CA MET A 34 -16.87 -8.99 -9.56
C MET A 34 -17.23 -9.98 -10.68
N SER A 35 -16.71 -11.21 -10.63
CA SER A 35 -17.06 -12.27 -11.58
C SER A 35 -18.56 -12.53 -11.63
N LYS A 36 -19.20 -12.61 -10.45
CA LYS A 36 -20.65 -12.77 -10.35
C LYS A 36 -21.42 -11.59 -10.97
N LEU A 37 -20.97 -10.37 -10.70
CA LEU A 37 -21.59 -9.16 -11.25
C LEU A 37 -21.50 -9.11 -12.78
N ILE A 38 -20.35 -9.47 -13.33
CA ILE A 38 -20.12 -9.52 -14.78
C ILE A 38 -20.98 -10.62 -15.41
N ASP A 39 -21.00 -11.82 -14.83
CA ASP A 39 -21.79 -12.96 -15.33
C ASP A 39 -23.29 -12.62 -15.34
N LEU A 40 -23.83 -12.07 -14.25
CA LEU A 40 -25.23 -11.63 -14.16
C LEU A 40 -25.55 -10.58 -15.21
N ARG A 41 -24.63 -9.68 -15.50
CA ARG A 41 -24.82 -8.60 -16.45
C ARG A 41 -24.81 -9.10 -17.89
N MET A 42 -23.90 -9.99 -18.25
CA MET A 42 -23.85 -10.63 -19.57
C MET A 42 -25.15 -11.34 -19.92
N HIS A 43 -25.87 -11.85 -18.90
CA HIS A 43 -27.17 -12.49 -19.10
C HIS A 43 -28.36 -11.52 -19.22
N HIS A 44 -28.27 -10.31 -18.63
CA HIS A 44 -29.44 -9.42 -18.52
C HIS A 44 -29.34 -8.11 -19.34
N LEU A 45 -28.15 -7.66 -19.70
CA LEU A 45 -27.90 -6.38 -20.40
C LEU A 45 -26.72 -6.52 -21.39
N PRO A 46 -26.91 -7.16 -22.54
CA PRO A 46 -25.79 -7.49 -23.43
C PRO A 46 -25.13 -6.33 -24.15
N ASP A 47 -25.77 -5.15 -24.26
CA ASP A 47 -25.34 -4.07 -25.16
C ASP A 47 -24.83 -2.79 -24.45
N ASP A 48 -24.54 -2.83 -23.16
CA ASP A 48 -24.15 -1.63 -22.41
C ASP A 48 -22.62 -1.56 -22.23
N ALA A 49 -21.92 -1.05 -23.30
CA ALA A 49 -20.45 -0.89 -23.30
C ALA A 49 -19.94 -0.02 -22.13
N THR A 50 -20.72 0.97 -21.68
CA THR A 50 -20.34 1.84 -20.56
C THR A 50 -20.20 1.10 -19.26
N ALA A 51 -20.89 0.01 -19.13
CA ALA A 51 -20.89 -0.80 -17.94
C ALA A 51 -19.72 -1.80 -17.87
N GLU A 52 -19.26 -2.31 -19.00
CA GLU A 52 -18.04 -3.12 -19.05
C GLU A 52 -16.83 -2.25 -18.69
N GLU A 53 -16.77 -1.03 -19.20
CA GLU A 53 -15.74 -0.07 -18.80
C GLU A 53 -15.77 0.20 -17.29
N MET A 54 -16.96 0.49 -16.72
CA MET A 54 -17.08 0.74 -15.27
C MET A 54 -16.62 -0.44 -14.42
N LEU A 55 -16.94 -1.67 -14.81
CA LEU A 55 -16.51 -2.88 -14.10
C LEU A 55 -14.99 -3.08 -14.23
N THR A 56 -14.42 -2.80 -15.40
CA THR A 56 -12.97 -2.87 -15.64
C THR A 56 -12.23 -1.84 -14.78
N TYR A 57 -12.74 -0.62 -14.70
CA TYR A 57 -12.21 0.42 -13.81
C TYR A 57 -12.31 0.04 -12.34
N ALA A 58 -13.45 -0.49 -11.91
CA ALA A 58 -13.64 -0.91 -10.51
C ALA A 58 -12.71 -2.08 -10.14
N GLY A 59 -12.51 -3.04 -11.04
CA GLY A 59 -11.56 -4.15 -10.87
C GLY A 59 -10.11 -3.65 -10.76
N SER A 60 -9.70 -2.78 -11.66
CA SER A 60 -8.36 -2.17 -11.67
C SER A 60 -8.10 -1.35 -10.41
N PHE A 61 -9.08 -0.56 -9.98
CA PHE A 61 -9.03 0.20 -8.74
C PHE A 61 -8.92 -0.72 -7.52
N GLY A 62 -9.66 -1.82 -7.49
CA GLY A 62 -9.62 -2.82 -6.42
C GLY A 62 -8.25 -3.46 -6.29
N ILE A 63 -7.67 -3.93 -7.40
CA ILE A 63 -6.32 -4.51 -7.45
C ILE A 63 -5.28 -3.52 -6.93
N CYS A 64 -5.30 -2.30 -7.48
CA CYS A 64 -4.38 -1.23 -7.09
C CYS A 64 -4.52 -0.91 -5.59
N SER A 65 -5.73 -0.75 -5.08
CA SER A 65 -6.01 -0.41 -3.68
C SER A 65 -5.50 -1.47 -2.72
N VAL A 66 -5.76 -2.76 -2.99
CA VAL A 66 -5.29 -3.85 -2.13
C VAL A 66 -3.76 -3.94 -2.17
N PHE A 67 -3.15 -3.82 -3.35
CA PHE A 67 -1.69 -3.81 -3.49
C PHE A 67 -1.07 -2.69 -2.65
N LEU A 68 -1.55 -1.46 -2.81
CA LEU A 68 -1.06 -0.30 -2.08
C LEU A 68 -1.26 -0.44 -0.57
N MET A 69 -2.43 -0.92 -0.12
CA MET A 69 -2.70 -1.17 1.30
C MET A 69 -1.76 -2.20 1.90
N VAL A 70 -1.49 -3.31 1.19
CA VAL A 70 -0.55 -4.35 1.66
C VAL A 70 0.86 -3.78 1.78
N VAL A 71 1.30 -2.96 0.82
CA VAL A 71 2.63 -2.32 0.85
C VAL A 71 2.72 -1.30 2.00
N LEU A 72 1.69 -0.49 2.24
CA LEU A 72 1.65 0.47 3.35
C LEU A 72 1.68 -0.23 4.71
N VAL A 73 0.79 -1.21 4.92
CA VAL A 73 0.76 -1.98 6.18
C VAL A 73 2.07 -2.72 6.36
N GLY A 74 2.61 -3.28 5.29
CA GLY A 74 3.89 -3.97 5.29
C GLY A 74 5.06 -3.09 5.70
N ALA A 75 5.08 -1.83 5.30
CA ALA A 75 6.13 -0.88 5.68
C ALA A 75 6.25 -0.72 7.21
N THR A 76 5.14 -0.87 7.95
CA THR A 76 5.16 -0.80 9.43
C THR A 76 5.94 -1.94 10.07
N PHE A 77 6.27 -3.01 9.33
CA PHE A 77 7.03 -4.15 9.85
C PHE A 77 8.54 -3.92 9.91
N ILE A 78 9.04 -2.76 9.51
CA ILE A 78 10.48 -2.49 9.37
C ILE A 78 11.30 -2.88 10.62
N PHE A 79 10.76 -2.70 11.83
CA PHE A 79 11.43 -3.06 13.08
C PHE A 79 10.73 -4.18 13.87
N ARG A 80 9.82 -4.92 13.24
CA ARG A 80 9.09 -6.00 13.92
C ARG A 80 9.99 -7.11 14.45
N SER A 81 11.08 -7.45 13.75
CA SER A 81 12.05 -8.44 14.19
C SER A 81 12.84 -8.01 15.43
N PHE A 82 12.84 -6.71 15.80
CA PHE A 82 13.51 -6.20 16.99
C PHE A 82 12.66 -6.24 18.27
N ARG A 83 11.57 -7.01 18.26
CA ARG A 83 10.69 -7.15 19.43
C ARG A 83 11.38 -7.83 20.61
N THR A 84 12.26 -8.79 20.35
CA THR A 84 13.00 -9.48 21.41
C THR A 84 14.40 -8.87 21.58
N ARG A 85 14.91 -8.92 22.83
CA ARG A 85 16.27 -8.46 23.14
C ARG A 85 17.31 -9.23 22.35
N ALA A 86 17.15 -10.57 22.26
CA ALA A 86 18.10 -11.45 21.57
C ALA A 86 18.22 -11.12 20.07
N THR A 87 17.09 -10.96 19.35
CA THR A 87 17.12 -10.64 17.92
C THR A 87 17.73 -9.27 17.65
N ARG A 88 17.51 -8.31 18.56
CA ARG A 88 18.08 -6.97 18.45
C ARG A 88 19.59 -6.99 18.65
N ILE A 89 20.09 -7.69 19.70
CA ILE A 89 21.53 -7.83 19.93
C ILE A 89 22.18 -8.51 18.72
N ALA A 90 21.63 -9.63 18.26
CA ALA A 90 22.15 -10.35 17.10
C ALA A 90 22.26 -9.44 15.85
N PHE A 91 21.26 -8.61 15.59
CA PHE A 91 21.30 -7.68 14.47
C PHE A 91 22.33 -6.54 14.66
N LEU A 92 22.44 -5.98 15.87
CA LEU A 92 23.40 -4.93 16.16
C LEU A 92 24.85 -5.41 16.08
N MET A 93 25.09 -6.69 16.40
CA MET A 93 26.42 -7.33 16.32
C MET A 93 26.86 -7.66 14.88
N LEU A 94 25.99 -7.53 13.87
CA LEU A 94 26.39 -7.75 12.48
C LEU A 94 27.50 -6.76 12.07
N PRO A 95 28.56 -7.23 11.39
CA PRO A 95 29.69 -6.38 10.96
C PRO A 95 29.31 -5.54 9.73
N ALA A 96 28.49 -4.52 9.92
CA ALA A 96 28.05 -3.58 8.89
C ALA A 96 27.78 -2.21 9.52
N SER A 97 27.93 -1.14 8.74
CA SER A 97 27.58 0.20 9.21
C SER A 97 26.08 0.36 9.47
N ASN A 98 25.71 1.31 10.32
CA ASN A 98 24.29 1.57 10.61
C ASN A 98 23.50 1.97 9.36
N ALA A 99 24.13 2.72 8.43
CA ALA A 99 23.52 3.09 7.17
C ALA A 99 23.23 1.86 6.29
N GLU A 100 24.19 0.97 6.14
CA GLU A 100 24.02 -0.28 5.39
C GLU A 100 22.94 -1.17 6.00
N LYS A 101 22.90 -1.30 7.33
CA LYS A 101 21.86 -2.06 8.03
C LYS A 101 20.47 -1.48 7.79
N TYR A 102 20.32 -0.16 7.89
CA TYR A 102 19.05 0.52 7.67
C TYR A 102 18.58 0.39 6.21
N MET A 103 19.48 0.68 5.26
CA MET A 103 19.16 0.62 3.82
C MET A 103 18.82 -0.81 3.37
N ALA A 104 19.59 -1.81 3.83
CA ALA A 104 19.31 -3.21 3.53
C ALA A 104 17.93 -3.61 4.04
N ARG A 105 17.59 -3.19 5.26
CA ARG A 105 16.31 -3.53 5.87
C ARG A 105 15.14 -2.80 5.23
N MET A 106 15.29 -1.50 4.97
CA MET A 106 14.29 -0.72 4.23
C MET A 106 14.03 -1.32 2.84
N GLY A 107 15.09 -1.60 2.10
CA GLY A 107 14.98 -2.24 0.78
C GLY A 107 14.31 -3.62 0.85
N TYR A 108 14.72 -4.46 1.79
CA TYR A 108 14.12 -5.78 1.98
C TYR A 108 12.63 -5.68 2.33
N VAL A 109 12.25 -4.83 3.29
CA VAL A 109 10.85 -4.68 3.71
C VAL A 109 10.02 -4.12 2.57
N THR A 110 10.49 -3.09 1.87
CA THR A 110 9.76 -2.48 0.76
C THR A 110 9.64 -3.43 -0.43
N LEU A 111 10.77 -3.87 -0.99
CA LEU A 111 10.79 -4.72 -2.19
C LEU A 111 10.25 -6.13 -1.90
N GLY A 112 10.59 -6.71 -0.74
CA GLY A 112 10.11 -8.04 -0.36
C GLY A 112 8.59 -8.07 -0.20
N ILE A 113 7.99 -7.05 0.39
CA ILE A 113 6.54 -6.96 0.53
C ILE A 113 5.87 -6.65 -0.81
N MET A 114 6.42 -5.76 -1.63
CA MET A 114 5.91 -5.49 -2.97
C MET A 114 5.89 -6.75 -3.83
N LEU A 115 6.97 -7.51 -3.86
CA LEU A 115 7.04 -8.79 -4.58
C LEU A 115 6.06 -9.81 -4.02
N THR A 116 5.95 -9.92 -2.69
CA THR A 116 5.00 -10.83 -2.03
C THR A 116 3.56 -10.47 -2.38
N ALA A 117 3.21 -9.19 -2.35
CA ALA A 117 1.88 -8.71 -2.72
C ALA A 117 1.57 -8.97 -4.19
N ALA A 118 2.51 -8.66 -5.10
CA ALA A 118 2.36 -8.92 -6.53
C ALA A 118 2.13 -10.42 -6.82
N MET A 119 2.95 -11.29 -6.23
CA MET A 119 2.78 -12.74 -6.37
C MET A 119 1.45 -13.24 -5.79
N ALA A 120 1.02 -12.67 -4.67
CA ALA A 120 -0.28 -13.03 -4.06
C ALA A 120 -1.46 -12.65 -4.96
N ILE A 121 -1.41 -11.48 -5.62
CA ILE A 121 -2.43 -11.05 -6.57
C ILE A 121 -2.47 -11.98 -7.78
N VAL A 122 -1.32 -12.35 -8.33
CA VAL A 122 -1.24 -13.30 -9.46
C VAL A 122 -1.84 -14.66 -9.08
N VAL A 123 -1.51 -15.18 -7.90
CA VAL A 123 -2.09 -16.46 -7.43
C VAL A 123 -3.60 -16.35 -7.19
N ALA A 124 -4.08 -15.23 -6.65
CA ALA A 124 -5.50 -14.99 -6.47
C ALA A 124 -6.26 -14.91 -7.80
N ASP A 125 -5.68 -14.27 -8.81
CA ASP A 125 -6.27 -14.17 -10.15
C ASP A 125 -6.33 -15.54 -10.85
N ILE A 126 -5.27 -16.35 -10.76
CA ILE A 126 -5.27 -17.72 -11.28
C ILE A 126 -6.34 -18.55 -10.57
N ALA A 127 -6.43 -18.47 -9.24
CA ALA A 127 -7.43 -19.20 -8.47
C ALA A 127 -8.85 -18.78 -8.87
N GLN A 128 -9.11 -17.49 -9.00
CA GLN A 128 -10.37 -16.95 -9.47
C GLN A 128 -10.71 -17.45 -10.89
N TYR A 129 -9.75 -17.41 -11.81
CA TYR A 129 -9.95 -17.91 -13.17
C TYR A 129 -10.37 -19.39 -13.19
N LEU A 130 -9.70 -20.23 -12.40
CA LEU A 130 -10.02 -21.66 -12.30
C LEU A 130 -11.43 -21.90 -11.69
N ILE A 131 -11.80 -21.11 -10.68
CA ILE A 131 -13.13 -21.19 -10.07
C ILE A 131 -14.21 -20.77 -11.07
N ASN A 132 -13.96 -19.70 -11.85
CA ASN A 132 -14.90 -19.20 -12.85
C ASN A 132 -15.16 -20.19 -13.98
N LEU A 133 -14.21 -21.05 -14.33
CA LEU A 133 -14.45 -22.11 -15.31
C LEU A 133 -15.62 -23.02 -14.93
N ILE A 134 -15.89 -23.15 -13.61
CA ILE A 134 -16.92 -24.04 -13.08
C ILE A 134 -18.17 -23.26 -12.66
N VAL A 135 -17.99 -22.11 -11.98
CA VAL A 135 -19.07 -21.41 -11.28
C VAL A 135 -19.72 -20.33 -12.17
N TYR A 136 -18.92 -19.63 -12.97
CA TYR A 136 -19.35 -18.51 -13.82
C TYR A 136 -18.86 -18.69 -15.26
N PRO A 137 -19.44 -19.62 -16.04
CA PRO A 137 -18.96 -19.96 -17.38
C PRO A 137 -19.10 -18.81 -18.39
N GLY A 138 -19.90 -17.80 -18.11
CA GLY A 138 -20.03 -16.59 -18.92
C GLY A 138 -18.83 -15.65 -18.80
N PHE A 139 -18.06 -15.69 -17.70
CA PHE A 139 -16.89 -14.84 -17.49
C PHE A 139 -15.62 -15.66 -17.30
N ARG A 140 -14.80 -15.72 -18.35
CA ARG A 140 -13.54 -16.50 -18.41
C ARG A 140 -12.35 -15.62 -18.70
N GLN A 141 -12.20 -14.52 -17.98
CA GLN A 141 -11.09 -13.57 -18.16
C GLN A 141 -10.31 -13.40 -16.87
N SER A 142 -9.02 -13.07 -17.02
CA SER A 142 -8.15 -12.69 -15.92
C SER A 142 -8.38 -11.20 -15.60
N PHE A 143 -8.55 -10.88 -14.33
CA PHE A 143 -8.66 -9.48 -13.89
C PHE A 143 -7.36 -8.71 -14.08
N ILE A 144 -6.20 -9.36 -13.97
CA ILE A 144 -4.91 -8.74 -14.24
C ILE A 144 -4.80 -8.33 -15.71
N VAL A 145 -5.20 -9.20 -16.64
CA VAL A 145 -5.18 -8.89 -18.07
C VAL A 145 -6.15 -7.75 -18.37
N MET A 146 -7.35 -7.80 -17.80
CA MET A 146 -8.36 -6.76 -17.94
C MET A 146 -7.88 -5.41 -17.37
N ALA A 147 -7.23 -5.43 -16.21
CA ALA A 147 -6.64 -4.22 -15.63
C ALA A 147 -5.48 -3.67 -16.49
N ALA A 148 -4.66 -4.53 -17.05
CA ALA A 148 -3.55 -4.12 -17.92
C ALA A 148 -4.01 -3.54 -19.27
N SER A 149 -5.18 -3.96 -19.76
CA SER A 149 -5.79 -3.42 -20.99
C SER A 149 -6.64 -2.16 -20.76
N SER A 150 -6.89 -1.81 -19.49
CA SER A 150 -7.67 -0.62 -19.14
C SER A 150 -6.81 0.64 -19.17
N ASP A 151 -7.41 1.77 -19.53
CA ASP A 151 -6.80 3.11 -19.43
C ASP A 151 -6.81 3.62 -17.97
N PHE A 152 -6.89 2.71 -16.99
CA PHE A 152 -6.92 3.06 -15.58
C PHE A 152 -5.61 3.72 -15.17
N GLN A 153 -5.69 4.99 -14.80
CA GLN A 153 -4.60 5.73 -14.19
C GLN A 153 -5.04 6.24 -12.81
N PRO A 154 -4.38 5.79 -11.73
CA PRO A 154 -4.68 6.32 -10.42
C PRO A 154 -4.35 7.81 -10.39
N ALA A 155 -5.32 8.61 -9.97
CA ALA A 155 -5.19 10.05 -9.88
C ALA A 155 -5.98 10.57 -8.68
N ILE A 156 -5.57 11.72 -8.15
CA ILE A 156 -6.34 12.44 -7.13
C ILE A 156 -7.40 13.24 -7.89
N THR A 157 -8.67 12.87 -7.69
CA THR A 157 -9.80 13.54 -8.31
C THR A 157 -10.58 14.30 -7.25
N ILE A 158 -10.78 15.59 -7.47
CA ILE A 158 -11.56 16.46 -6.61
C ILE A 158 -12.77 16.91 -7.42
N ASN A 159 -13.95 16.43 -7.03
CA ASN A 159 -15.20 16.79 -7.64
C ASN A 159 -15.86 17.89 -6.80
N THR A 160 -16.22 18.98 -7.46
CA THR A 160 -17.06 20.05 -6.92
C THR A 160 -18.33 20.17 -7.77
N ASP A 161 -19.34 20.88 -7.29
CA ASP A 161 -20.61 21.06 -8.02
C ASP A 161 -20.44 21.71 -9.40
N HIS A 162 -19.31 22.39 -9.64
CA HIS A 162 -19.07 23.15 -10.87
C HIS A 162 -17.93 22.62 -11.75
N TYR A 163 -17.00 21.84 -11.19
CA TYR A 163 -15.85 21.34 -11.94
C TYR A 163 -15.22 20.09 -11.31
N THR A 164 -14.59 19.30 -12.15
CA THR A 164 -13.78 18.15 -11.74
C THR A 164 -12.30 18.46 -11.98
N LEU A 165 -11.50 18.48 -10.90
CA LEU A 165 -10.06 18.60 -10.98
C LEU A 165 -9.44 17.21 -10.88
N LYS A 166 -8.68 16.83 -11.89
CA LYS A 166 -7.93 15.57 -11.90
C LYS A 166 -6.45 15.88 -11.90
N SER A 167 -5.72 15.34 -10.93
CA SER A 167 -4.25 15.43 -10.89
C SER A 167 -3.63 14.55 -11.97
N GLU A 168 -2.37 14.84 -12.32
CA GLU A 168 -1.58 13.90 -13.10
C GLU A 168 -1.25 12.66 -12.27
N GLY A 169 -1.16 11.48 -12.91
CA GLY A 169 -0.96 10.20 -12.22
C GLY A 169 0.29 10.14 -11.35
N TRP A 170 1.35 10.85 -11.73
CA TRP A 170 2.60 10.89 -10.95
C TRP A 170 2.43 11.55 -9.56
N VAL A 171 1.48 12.49 -9.40
CA VAL A 171 1.16 13.11 -8.10
C VAL A 171 0.61 12.08 -7.12
N PHE A 172 -0.24 11.17 -7.61
CA PHE A 172 -0.75 10.06 -6.81
C PHE A 172 0.40 9.16 -6.32
N TRP A 173 1.35 8.82 -7.20
CA TRP A 173 2.48 7.98 -6.83
C TRP A 173 3.41 8.65 -5.80
N LEU A 174 3.63 9.96 -5.90
CA LEU A 174 4.37 10.70 -4.87
C LEU A 174 3.63 10.72 -3.53
N GLY A 175 2.33 10.90 -3.54
CA GLY A 175 1.49 10.77 -2.35
C GLY A 175 1.61 9.38 -1.72
N PHE A 176 1.66 8.32 -2.54
CA PHE A 176 1.88 6.96 -2.06
C PHE A 176 3.28 6.78 -1.44
N VAL A 177 4.34 7.31 -2.06
CA VAL A 177 5.71 7.28 -1.51
C VAL A 177 5.77 7.99 -0.16
N TRP A 178 5.11 9.15 -0.04
CA TRP A 178 4.99 9.83 1.24
C TRP A 178 4.23 9.00 2.27
N ALA A 179 3.08 8.44 1.94
CA ALA A 179 2.30 7.59 2.85
C ALA A 179 3.11 6.35 3.30
N HIS A 180 3.85 5.72 2.37
CA HIS A 180 4.77 4.63 2.67
C HIS A 180 5.87 5.06 3.66
N SER A 181 6.47 6.23 3.47
CA SER A 181 7.47 6.78 4.39
C SER A 181 6.90 7.06 5.79
N CYS A 182 5.63 7.53 5.88
CA CYS A 182 4.92 7.67 7.16
C CYS A 182 4.75 6.32 7.87
N CYS A 183 4.39 5.27 7.12
CA CYS A 183 4.27 3.92 7.67
C CYS A 183 5.61 3.36 8.16
N LEU A 184 6.70 3.61 7.43
CA LEU A 184 8.06 3.27 7.86
C LEU A 184 8.43 3.98 9.16
N LEU A 185 8.17 5.30 9.24
CA LEU A 185 8.42 6.08 10.44
C LEU A 185 7.55 5.60 11.61
N GLY A 186 6.27 5.33 11.39
CA GLY A 186 5.37 4.75 12.39
C GLY A 186 5.89 3.41 12.91
N GLY A 187 6.36 2.54 12.01
CA GLY A 187 7.00 1.28 12.36
C GLY A 187 8.30 1.45 13.15
N ALA A 188 9.03 2.56 12.93
CA ALA A 188 10.23 2.90 13.67
C ALA A 188 9.92 3.42 15.08
N ILE A 189 8.88 4.24 15.23
CA ILE A 189 8.46 4.84 16.51
C ILE A 189 7.80 3.79 17.42
N PHE A 190 6.81 3.06 16.89
CA PHE A 190 5.98 2.17 17.69
C PHE A 190 6.47 0.72 17.58
N ARG A 191 6.91 0.14 18.69
CA ARG A 191 7.33 -1.29 18.76
C ARG A 191 6.16 -2.25 18.65
N LYS A 192 5.07 -1.91 19.30
CA LYS A 192 3.79 -2.64 19.33
C LYS A 192 2.71 -1.60 19.14
N PRO A 193 1.74 -1.93 18.64
CA PRO A 193 0.68 -1.82 17.67
C PRO A 193 0.92 -0.72 16.59
N ALA A 194 2.08 -0.70 15.91
CA ALA A 194 2.32 0.28 14.83
C ALA A 194 1.22 0.26 13.76
N GLN A 195 0.73 -0.92 13.38
CA GLN A 195 -0.28 -1.09 12.34
C GLN A 195 -1.60 -0.39 12.66
N PRO A 196 -2.29 -0.72 13.78
CA PRO A 196 -3.57 -0.07 14.08
C PRO A 196 -3.40 1.44 14.30
N ILE A 197 -2.29 1.88 14.88
CA ILE A 197 -2.02 3.31 15.06
C ILE A 197 -1.90 4.02 13.71
N MET A 198 -1.16 3.44 12.76
CA MET A 198 -1.03 4.02 11.42
C MET A 198 -2.33 3.96 10.63
N CYS A 199 -3.13 2.89 10.77
CA CYS A 199 -4.47 2.85 10.19
C CYS A 199 -5.38 3.96 10.75
N ILE A 200 -5.42 4.14 12.07
CA ILE A 200 -6.18 5.22 12.71
C ILE A 200 -5.68 6.59 12.24
N PHE A 201 -4.37 6.78 12.17
CA PHE A 201 -3.77 8.03 11.66
C PHE A 201 -4.26 8.37 10.26
N PHE A 202 -4.25 7.41 9.32
CA PHE A 202 -4.73 7.66 7.96
C PHE A 202 -6.23 7.85 7.89
N VAL A 203 -7.03 7.12 8.69
CA VAL A 203 -8.48 7.34 8.76
C VAL A 203 -8.80 8.74 9.26
N VAL A 204 -8.13 9.19 10.32
CA VAL A 204 -8.31 10.55 10.88
C VAL A 204 -7.86 11.59 9.85
N LEU A 205 -6.70 11.39 9.21
CA LEU A 205 -6.19 12.31 8.18
C LEU A 205 -7.17 12.45 7.01
N LEU A 206 -7.66 11.31 6.48
CA LEU A 206 -8.66 11.31 5.42
C LEU A 206 -9.97 11.97 5.87
N GLY A 207 -10.41 11.75 7.11
CA GLY A 207 -11.58 12.42 7.68
C GLY A 207 -11.42 13.93 7.77
N ILE A 208 -10.24 14.40 8.19
CA ILE A 208 -9.92 15.84 8.23
C ILE A 208 -9.93 16.43 6.81
N VAL A 209 -9.28 15.75 5.85
CA VAL A 209 -9.24 16.20 4.46
C VAL A 209 -10.65 16.25 3.88
N ALA A 210 -11.47 15.21 4.08
CA ALA A 210 -12.84 15.17 3.62
C ALA A 210 -13.70 16.28 4.25
N TYR A 211 -13.52 16.54 5.55
CA TYR A 211 -14.21 17.63 6.23
C TYR A 211 -13.81 19.00 5.68
N MET A 212 -12.51 19.25 5.50
CA MET A 212 -11.99 20.50 4.92
C MET A 212 -12.50 20.72 3.50
N MET A 213 -12.59 19.65 2.69
CA MET A 213 -13.14 19.72 1.35
C MET A 213 -14.66 19.99 1.31
N GLY A 214 -15.40 19.42 2.28
CA GLY A 214 -16.84 19.59 2.39
C GLY A 214 -17.27 20.93 2.98
N THR A 215 -16.41 21.59 3.77
CA THR A 215 -16.70 22.91 4.37
C THR A 215 -16.07 24.08 3.63
N ALA A 216 -15.20 23.83 2.66
CA ALA A 216 -14.60 24.88 1.86
C ALA A 216 -15.68 25.57 1.03
N ASP A 217 -16.00 26.82 1.39
CA ASP A 217 -16.86 27.68 0.58
C ASP A 217 -16.34 27.71 -0.85
N HIS A 218 -17.24 27.71 -1.82
CA HIS A 218 -16.98 27.64 -3.28
C HIS A 218 -16.02 28.72 -3.82
N SER A 219 -15.54 29.64 -3.00
CA SER A 219 -14.63 30.73 -3.35
C SER A 219 -13.13 30.37 -3.33
N TYR A 220 -12.74 29.24 -2.73
CA TYR A 220 -11.34 28.81 -2.75
C TYR A 220 -11.06 27.92 -3.96
N TYR A 221 -10.70 28.53 -5.07
CA TYR A 221 -10.16 27.83 -6.24
C TYR A 221 -8.82 27.18 -5.88
N ILE A 222 -8.84 25.89 -5.53
CA ILE A 222 -7.62 25.09 -5.56
C ILE A 222 -7.23 25.00 -7.03
N SER A 223 -6.25 25.78 -7.46
CA SER A 223 -5.83 25.76 -8.84
C SER A 223 -5.15 24.43 -9.16
N LEU A 224 -5.34 23.92 -10.36
CA LEU A 224 -4.63 22.73 -10.87
C LEU A 224 -3.11 22.84 -10.66
N ARG A 225 -2.59 24.07 -10.69
CA ARG A 225 -1.19 24.40 -10.41
C ARG A 225 -0.79 24.07 -8.96
N CYS A 226 -1.67 24.29 -7.98
CA CYS A 226 -1.42 23.90 -6.59
C CYS A 226 -1.36 22.38 -6.44
N ILE A 227 -2.27 21.64 -7.09
CA ILE A 227 -2.29 20.18 -7.01
C ILE A 227 -1.03 19.60 -7.65
N ASN A 228 -0.62 20.09 -8.81
CA ASN A 228 0.49 19.51 -9.56
C ASN A 228 1.88 20.08 -9.19
N THR A 229 1.97 21.10 -8.35
CA THR A 229 3.24 21.69 -7.94
C THR A 229 3.46 21.68 -6.43
N VAL A 230 2.50 22.20 -5.67
CA VAL A 230 2.65 22.35 -4.21
C VAL A 230 2.56 20.98 -3.51
N PHE A 231 1.57 20.15 -3.84
CA PHE A 231 1.44 18.84 -3.20
C PHE A 231 2.63 17.91 -3.46
N PRO A 232 3.14 17.77 -4.70
CA PRO A 232 4.33 16.98 -4.96
C PRO A 232 5.55 17.42 -4.16
N THR A 233 5.82 18.73 -4.13
CA THR A 233 6.97 19.27 -3.37
C THR A 233 6.82 19.00 -1.88
N LEU A 234 5.62 19.13 -1.34
CA LEU A 234 5.30 18.79 0.05
C LEU A 234 5.49 17.30 0.32
N PHE A 235 4.96 16.42 -0.54
CA PHE A 235 5.09 14.96 -0.38
C PHE A 235 6.56 14.51 -0.39
N VAL A 236 7.37 15.03 -1.32
CA VAL A 236 8.80 14.73 -1.39
C VAL A 236 9.52 15.21 -0.14
N SER A 237 9.29 16.46 0.28
CA SER A 237 9.93 17.04 1.46
C SER A 237 9.60 16.24 2.74
N LEU A 238 8.33 15.90 2.93
CA LEU A 238 7.88 15.10 4.07
C LEU A 238 8.39 13.66 4.01
N ALA A 239 8.48 13.06 2.82
CA ALA A 239 9.04 11.72 2.66
C ALA A 239 10.52 11.69 3.06
N ILE A 240 11.31 12.65 2.59
CA ILE A 240 12.72 12.79 2.98
C ILE A 240 12.86 12.98 4.50
N PHE A 241 12.06 13.87 5.08
CA PHE A 241 12.05 14.10 6.52
C PHE A 241 11.74 12.80 7.30
N ASN A 242 10.71 12.06 6.89
CA ASN A 242 10.33 10.79 7.52
C ASN A 242 11.46 9.76 7.47
N HIS A 243 12.17 9.63 6.34
CA HIS A 243 13.30 8.71 6.20
C HIS A 243 14.48 9.12 7.10
N ILE A 244 14.80 10.42 7.18
CA ILE A 244 15.84 10.94 8.07
C ILE A 244 15.49 10.64 9.54
N MET A 245 14.24 10.88 9.92
CA MET A 245 13.78 10.62 11.30
C MET A 245 13.79 9.12 11.63
N ALA A 246 13.31 8.27 10.72
CA ALA A 246 13.33 6.82 10.89
C ALA A 246 14.77 6.30 11.03
N TYR A 247 15.71 6.80 10.23
CA TYR A 247 17.13 6.49 10.34
C TYR A 247 17.73 6.95 11.69
N ARG A 248 17.41 8.18 12.14
CA ARG A 248 17.88 8.68 13.44
C ARG A 248 17.38 7.82 14.61
N ILE A 249 16.10 7.42 14.57
CA ILE A 249 15.52 6.51 15.57
C ILE A 249 16.24 5.18 15.52
N PHE A 250 16.50 4.63 14.33
CA PHE A 250 17.26 3.39 14.17
C PHE A 250 18.66 3.47 14.79
N CYS A 251 19.41 4.55 14.57
CA CYS A 251 20.75 4.76 15.16
C CYS A 251 20.72 4.86 16.69
N ARG A 252 19.59 5.31 17.27
CA ARG A 252 19.39 5.39 18.73
C ARG A 252 18.80 4.12 19.33
N LEU A 253 18.61 3.07 18.56
CA LEU A 253 18.03 1.81 19.01
C LEU A 253 18.87 1.21 20.15
N GLN A 254 18.38 1.38 21.38
CA GLN A 254 19.01 0.82 22.57
C GLN A 254 18.50 -0.60 22.84
N VAL A 255 19.27 -1.37 23.61
CA VAL A 255 18.94 -2.75 23.98
C VAL A 255 17.79 -2.83 25.00
N ASP A 256 17.28 -1.69 25.46
CA ASP A 256 16.21 -1.63 26.46
C ASP A 256 14.86 -2.06 25.88
N CYS A 257 14.22 -3.06 26.52
CA CYS A 257 13.03 -3.75 26.02
C CYS A 257 11.71 -3.25 26.62
N ASN A 258 11.75 -2.40 27.66
CA ASN A 258 10.56 -2.09 28.47
C ASN A 258 9.70 -0.91 27.94
N ARG A 259 10.14 -0.21 26.91
CA ARG A 259 9.39 0.95 26.39
C ARG A 259 8.46 0.57 25.23
N MET A 260 7.25 1.15 25.20
CA MET A 260 6.30 1.01 24.08
C MET A 260 6.78 1.73 22.80
N THR A 261 7.59 2.76 22.95
CA THR A 261 8.14 3.57 21.87
C THR A 261 9.66 3.45 21.79
N ASN A 262 10.22 3.74 20.65
CA ASN A 262 11.66 3.82 20.40
C ASN A 262 12.20 5.26 20.53
N LEU A 263 11.38 6.18 21.06
CA LEU A 263 11.76 7.57 21.31
C LEU A 263 12.62 7.72 22.56
#